data_f157b94c89f80ebe622c19107facdaa3
#
_entry.id   f157b94c89f80ebe622c19107facdaa3
#
_cell.length_a   1.000
_cell.length_b   1.000
_cell.length_c   1.000
_cell.angle_alpha   90.00
_cell.angle_beta   90.00
_cell.angle_gamma   90.00
#
_symmetry.space_group_name_H-M   'P 1'
#
loop_
_entity.id
_entity.type
_entity.pdbx_description
1 polymer ?
#
loop_
_entity_poly.entity_id
_entity_poly.type
_entity_poly.pdbx_seq_one_letter_code
_entity_poly.pdbx_strand_id
1 'polypeptide(L)'
;MRTRLLLVGLITVGVSLLAIDARSTYGARVSSDEPQYLLTAMSVWEDLDLDISDELADERYRPFHENRINQQTYALNDSGQELSPHDPLLPILLAVPYGLSGWAGAKVMLSMIIGLTAALTLHIAVSRFGAAPGPATWIIGAFFTAPPLTSYGTQVFPAGSAALALMLGFWAVTHPSQRRRWDVLAVVALVALPWLSVKYVPHATVVAIGLAWKHRNARERLLSLGAALGVAGASYLLLHQGIYGGWTVYAAADHFLEGSEFDVVGRRPRLLPRSRRLIGLLIDTQFGIGAWTPSFLAMPAMLAAVGRHRRDLPTVLAGALVLVGWIVATWVALTMHGWWWPGRQILPVLPFVVIGFAVWVGDRSRATVGVVGATVAGTATWLILAWEASTDRRALIVDFYDVASPWYRALATALPDHQRLNVTDSTLTFVWIAILAGTAVWAWRSAQPNGSHRPPAPTGQTASATER
;
A
#
# COMPACT_ATOMS: atom_id res chain seq x y z
N MET A 1 -10.58 -16.77 16.41
CA MET A 1 -9.69 -15.86 15.65
C MET A 1 -9.35 -16.39 14.28
N ARG A 2 -8.85 -17.63 14.14
CA ARG A 2 -8.47 -18.24 12.85
C ARG A 2 -9.55 -18.09 11.76
N THR A 3 -10.79 -18.46 12.08
CA THR A 3 -11.92 -18.34 11.14
C THR A 3 -12.13 -16.91 10.64
N ARG A 4 -11.98 -15.89 11.50
CA ARG A 4 -12.11 -14.49 11.10
C ARG A 4 -10.99 -14.04 10.16
N LEU A 5 -9.76 -14.48 10.41
CA LEU A 5 -8.62 -14.21 9.54
C LEU A 5 -8.83 -14.78 8.13
N LEU A 6 -9.24 -16.05 8.07
CA LEU A 6 -9.56 -16.72 6.81
C LEU A 6 -10.72 -16.03 6.08
N LEU A 7 -11.79 -15.70 6.80
CA LEU A 7 -12.96 -15.04 6.23
C LEU A 7 -12.59 -13.69 5.60
N VAL A 8 -11.87 -12.82 6.35
CA VAL A 8 -11.45 -11.51 5.84
C VAL A 8 -10.53 -11.66 4.64
N GLY A 9 -9.55 -12.57 4.70
CA GLY A 9 -8.65 -12.82 3.58
C GLY A 9 -9.38 -13.31 2.33
N LEU A 10 -10.22 -14.34 2.47
CA LEU A 10 -10.93 -14.94 1.33
C LEU A 10 -11.97 -13.98 0.71
N ILE A 11 -12.71 -13.22 1.53
CA ILE A 11 -13.64 -12.20 1.01
C ILE A 11 -12.86 -11.13 0.24
N THR A 12 -11.72 -10.68 0.76
CA THR A 12 -10.87 -9.70 0.07
C THR A 12 -10.39 -10.23 -1.29
N VAL A 13 -9.89 -11.47 -1.34
CA VAL A 13 -9.51 -12.14 -2.59
C VAL A 13 -10.70 -12.19 -3.56
N GLY A 14 -11.86 -12.67 -3.10
CA GLY A 14 -13.05 -12.81 -3.93
C GLY A 14 -13.51 -11.48 -4.53
N VAL A 15 -13.56 -10.41 -3.72
CA VAL A 15 -13.96 -9.08 -4.21
C VAL A 15 -12.93 -8.48 -5.18
N SER A 16 -11.64 -8.70 -4.95
CA SER A 16 -10.61 -8.28 -5.90
C SER A 16 -10.75 -9.00 -7.24
N LEU A 17 -10.96 -10.32 -7.22
CA LEU A 17 -11.09 -11.15 -8.43
C LEU A 17 -12.32 -10.85 -9.27
N LEU A 18 -13.35 -10.18 -8.74
CA LEU A 18 -14.49 -9.72 -9.53
C LEU A 18 -14.08 -8.70 -10.63
N ALA A 19 -12.92 -8.08 -10.49
CA ALA A 19 -12.35 -7.18 -11.48
C ALA A 19 -11.21 -7.79 -12.30
N ILE A 20 -11.04 -9.12 -12.31
CA ILE A 20 -9.90 -9.77 -12.98
C ILE A 20 -9.87 -9.46 -14.48
N ASP A 21 -11.01 -9.48 -15.14
CA ASP A 21 -11.19 -9.19 -16.57
C ASP A 21 -11.46 -7.71 -16.87
N ALA A 22 -11.55 -6.86 -15.83
CA ALA A 22 -11.83 -5.45 -16.02
C ALA A 22 -10.76 -4.80 -16.91
N ARG A 23 -11.22 -4.04 -17.92
CA ARG A 23 -10.35 -3.25 -18.75
C ARG A 23 -9.81 -2.06 -17.99
N SER A 24 -8.50 -2.02 -17.79
CA SER A 24 -7.83 -0.90 -17.12
C SER A 24 -7.82 0.35 -18.00
N THR A 25 -7.57 0.16 -19.30
CA THR A 25 -7.66 1.20 -20.34
C THR A 25 -8.42 0.66 -21.55
N TYR A 26 -8.76 1.51 -22.52
CA TYR A 26 -9.42 1.06 -23.74
C TYR A 26 -8.52 0.10 -24.53
N GLY A 27 -9.02 -1.10 -24.77
CA GLY A 27 -8.28 -2.17 -25.45
C GLY A 27 -7.22 -2.87 -24.57
N ALA A 28 -7.21 -2.66 -23.24
CA ALA A 28 -6.21 -3.32 -22.40
C ALA A 28 -6.72 -3.65 -20.99
N ARG A 29 -6.31 -4.81 -20.49
CA ARG A 29 -6.55 -5.29 -19.11
C ARG A 29 -5.53 -4.75 -18.11
N VAL A 30 -4.56 -4.01 -18.59
CA VAL A 30 -3.43 -3.44 -17.84
C VAL A 30 -3.17 -2.00 -18.30
N SER A 31 -2.42 -1.22 -17.53
CA SER A 31 -2.13 0.18 -17.84
C SER A 31 -0.75 0.60 -17.33
N SER A 32 -0.23 1.71 -17.85
CA SER A 32 1.03 2.32 -17.39
C SER A 32 2.19 1.31 -17.40
N ASP A 33 2.79 1.05 -16.23
CA ASP A 33 3.95 0.18 -16.05
C ASP A 33 3.59 -1.32 -16.07
N GLU A 34 2.31 -1.67 -15.94
CA GLU A 34 1.86 -3.06 -15.78
C GLU A 34 2.30 -4.00 -16.91
N PRO A 35 2.26 -3.59 -18.20
CA PRO A 35 2.78 -4.42 -19.30
C PRO A 35 4.25 -4.80 -19.10
N GLN A 36 5.08 -3.86 -18.63
CA GLN A 36 6.51 -4.10 -18.41
C GLN A 36 6.77 -5.17 -17.35
N TYR A 37 6.01 -5.12 -16.25
CA TYR A 37 6.09 -6.16 -15.21
C TYR A 37 5.68 -7.54 -15.72
N LEU A 38 4.66 -7.61 -16.60
CA LEU A 38 4.19 -8.89 -17.16
C LEU A 38 5.15 -9.46 -18.17
N LEU A 39 5.74 -8.62 -19.06
CA LEU A 39 6.76 -9.06 -20.00
C LEU A 39 8.00 -9.57 -19.28
N THR A 40 8.51 -8.83 -18.30
CA THR A 40 9.63 -9.30 -17.47
C THR A 40 9.29 -10.60 -16.71
N ALA A 41 8.05 -10.77 -16.24
CA ALA A 41 7.64 -12.03 -15.61
C ALA A 41 7.58 -13.19 -16.59
N MET A 42 7.27 -12.94 -17.85
CA MET A 42 7.30 -13.91 -18.96
C MET A 42 8.74 -14.33 -19.24
N SER A 43 9.66 -13.38 -19.48
CA SER A 43 11.08 -13.62 -19.70
C SER A 43 11.71 -14.43 -18.54
N VAL A 44 11.44 -14.05 -17.28
CA VAL A 44 11.90 -14.83 -16.12
C VAL A 44 11.35 -16.26 -16.11
N TRP A 45 10.13 -16.49 -16.59
CA TRP A 45 9.54 -17.83 -16.63
C TRP A 45 10.08 -18.68 -17.78
N GLU A 46 10.24 -18.11 -18.97
CA GLU A 46 10.58 -18.83 -20.21
C GLU A 46 12.11 -18.95 -20.37
N ASP A 47 12.85 -17.87 -20.10
CA ASP A 47 14.27 -17.73 -20.43
C ASP A 47 15.18 -17.61 -19.22
N LEU A 48 14.62 -17.42 -18.01
CA LEU A 48 15.34 -17.23 -16.75
C LEU A 48 16.20 -15.95 -16.72
N ASP A 49 15.81 -14.93 -17.46
CA ASP A 49 16.51 -13.64 -17.49
C ASP A 49 15.53 -12.44 -17.31
N LEU A 50 15.99 -11.23 -17.59
CA LEU A 50 15.23 -9.99 -17.45
C LEU A 50 15.12 -9.23 -18.79
N ASP A 51 15.68 -9.77 -19.85
CA ASP A 51 15.62 -9.20 -21.19
C ASP A 51 14.20 -9.36 -21.76
N ILE A 52 13.62 -8.27 -22.23
CA ILE A 52 12.27 -8.25 -22.81
C ILE A 52 12.28 -7.90 -24.30
N SER A 53 13.44 -7.97 -24.95
CA SER A 53 13.59 -7.56 -26.35
C SER A 53 12.79 -8.43 -27.31
N ASP A 54 12.78 -9.73 -27.12
CA ASP A 54 12.03 -10.69 -27.91
C ASP A 54 10.53 -10.67 -27.60
N GLU A 55 10.13 -10.53 -26.32
CA GLU A 55 8.73 -10.36 -25.97
C GLU A 55 8.12 -9.09 -26.60
N LEU A 56 8.92 -8.04 -26.71
CA LEU A 56 8.50 -6.81 -27.38
C LEU A 56 8.45 -6.99 -28.90
N ALA A 57 9.47 -7.61 -29.49
CA ALA A 57 9.56 -7.85 -30.92
C ALA A 57 8.43 -8.76 -31.46
N ASP A 58 8.09 -9.80 -30.67
CA ASP A 58 7.03 -10.76 -30.98
C ASP A 58 5.64 -10.32 -30.54
N GLU A 59 5.52 -9.08 -29.99
CA GLU A 59 4.27 -8.52 -29.47
C GLU A 59 3.56 -9.42 -28.46
N ARG A 60 4.33 -10.11 -27.60
CA ARG A 60 3.85 -11.07 -26.59
C ARG A 60 2.88 -10.45 -25.57
N TYR A 61 2.72 -9.14 -25.55
CA TYR A 61 1.76 -8.39 -24.75
C TYR A 61 0.31 -8.44 -25.29
N ARG A 62 0.08 -8.90 -26.51
CA ARG A 62 -1.25 -8.91 -27.16
C ARG A 62 -2.36 -9.60 -26.35
N PRO A 63 -2.12 -10.66 -25.58
CA PRO A 63 -3.15 -11.28 -24.76
C PRO A 63 -3.75 -10.38 -23.67
N PHE A 64 -3.00 -9.35 -23.22
CA PHE A 64 -3.43 -8.44 -22.17
C PHE A 64 -3.47 -6.97 -22.58
N HIS A 65 -2.97 -6.64 -23.78
CA HIS A 65 -2.96 -5.28 -24.31
C HIS A 65 -3.12 -5.30 -25.84
N GLU A 66 -4.34 -5.04 -26.35
CA GLU A 66 -4.70 -5.15 -27.77
C GLU A 66 -4.00 -4.10 -28.64
N ASN A 67 -3.71 -2.92 -28.08
CA ASN A 67 -3.01 -1.85 -28.77
C ASN A 67 -1.50 -2.01 -28.58
N ARG A 68 -0.72 -1.29 -29.40
CA ARG A 68 0.72 -1.17 -29.17
C ARG A 68 0.97 -0.57 -27.79
N ILE A 69 1.84 -1.22 -26.99
CA ILE A 69 2.21 -0.69 -25.69
C ILE A 69 3.11 0.54 -25.83
N ASN A 70 3.04 1.43 -24.84
CA ASN A 70 4.00 2.49 -24.72
C ASN A 70 5.29 1.91 -24.11
N GLN A 71 6.30 1.75 -24.95
CA GLN A 71 7.60 1.22 -24.56
C GLN A 71 8.28 2.21 -23.61
N GLN A 72 8.76 1.73 -22.45
CA GLN A 72 9.36 2.59 -21.42
C GLN A 72 10.89 2.63 -21.52
N THR A 73 11.49 1.65 -22.17
CA THR A 73 12.93 1.61 -22.45
C THR A 73 13.18 1.39 -23.92
N TYR A 74 14.23 1.99 -24.46
CA TYR A 74 14.69 1.77 -25.83
C TYR A 74 16.18 1.46 -25.86
N ALA A 75 16.85 1.58 -24.75
CA ALA A 75 18.27 1.34 -24.66
C ALA A 75 18.56 -0.12 -24.31
N LEU A 76 19.55 -0.66 -24.99
CA LEU A 76 20.17 -1.92 -24.62
C LEU A 76 21.26 -1.62 -23.59
N ASN A 77 21.41 -2.49 -22.59
CA ASN A 77 22.57 -2.40 -21.70
C ASN A 77 23.87 -2.81 -22.42
N ASP A 78 25.01 -2.76 -21.76
CA ASP A 78 26.33 -3.15 -22.33
C ASP A 78 26.34 -4.60 -22.85
N SER A 79 25.44 -5.44 -22.36
CA SER A 79 25.27 -6.84 -22.80
C SER A 79 24.33 -6.99 -24.00
N GLY A 80 23.75 -5.91 -24.50
CA GLY A 80 22.81 -5.92 -25.62
C GLY A 80 21.37 -6.30 -25.25
N GLN A 81 21.01 -6.24 -23.95
CA GLN A 81 19.69 -6.59 -23.44
C GLN A 81 18.81 -5.35 -23.27
N GLU A 82 17.52 -5.48 -23.54
CA GLU A 82 16.52 -4.47 -23.29
C GLU A 82 15.79 -4.78 -21.97
N LEU A 83 16.10 -4.02 -20.92
CA LEU A 83 15.58 -4.26 -19.60
C LEU A 83 14.45 -3.30 -19.26
N SER A 84 13.42 -3.82 -18.58
CA SER A 84 12.35 -2.98 -18.02
C SER A 84 12.90 -2.01 -16.97
N PRO A 85 12.48 -0.71 -16.95
CA PRO A 85 12.97 0.29 -16.00
C PRO A 85 12.33 0.14 -14.62
N HIS A 86 12.21 -1.08 -14.13
CA HIS A 86 11.55 -1.40 -12.86
C HIS A 86 12.36 -2.40 -12.04
N ASP A 87 12.31 -2.26 -10.70
CA ASP A 87 12.96 -3.23 -9.80
C ASP A 87 12.36 -4.64 -10.00
N PRO A 88 13.20 -5.70 -10.03
CA PRO A 88 12.82 -7.00 -10.60
C PRO A 88 12.04 -7.93 -9.65
N LEU A 89 11.90 -7.62 -8.35
CA LEU A 89 11.29 -8.57 -7.42
C LEU A 89 9.81 -8.85 -7.72
N LEU A 90 9.04 -7.86 -8.18
CA LEU A 90 7.64 -8.11 -8.53
C LEU A 90 7.51 -9.07 -9.72
N PRO A 91 8.17 -8.85 -10.87
CA PRO A 91 8.17 -9.82 -11.97
C PRO A 91 8.61 -11.23 -11.55
N ILE A 92 9.69 -11.35 -10.76
CA ILE A 92 10.18 -12.63 -10.25
C ILE A 92 9.09 -13.34 -9.42
N LEU A 93 8.37 -12.65 -8.54
CA LEU A 93 7.26 -13.22 -7.79
C LEU A 93 6.08 -13.64 -8.68
N LEU A 94 5.88 -12.95 -9.79
CA LEU A 94 4.79 -13.21 -10.72
C LEU A 94 5.15 -14.23 -11.81
N ALA A 95 6.43 -14.58 -11.99
CA ALA A 95 6.88 -15.47 -13.05
C ALA A 95 6.15 -16.84 -13.05
N VAL A 96 6.13 -17.53 -11.91
CA VAL A 96 5.46 -18.83 -11.80
C VAL A 96 3.94 -18.72 -12.03
N PRO A 97 3.18 -17.86 -11.32
CA PRO A 97 1.75 -17.74 -11.58
C PRO A 97 1.44 -17.25 -13.00
N TYR A 98 2.30 -16.41 -13.60
CA TYR A 98 2.20 -16.02 -15.00
C TYR A 98 2.40 -17.22 -15.94
N GLY A 99 3.45 -17.98 -15.74
CA GLY A 99 3.73 -19.18 -16.55
C GLY A 99 2.62 -20.24 -16.52
N LEU A 100 1.92 -20.35 -15.37
CA LEU A 100 0.82 -21.30 -15.22
C LEU A 100 -0.50 -20.82 -15.85
N SER A 101 -0.79 -19.53 -15.85
CA SER A 101 -2.12 -19.00 -16.25
C SER A 101 -2.06 -17.60 -16.87
N GLY A 102 -0.91 -17.20 -17.41
CA GLY A 102 -0.72 -15.91 -18.05
C GLY A 102 -0.99 -14.72 -17.10
N TRP A 103 -1.41 -13.61 -17.65
CA TRP A 103 -1.74 -12.40 -16.92
C TRP A 103 -2.80 -12.61 -15.83
N ALA A 104 -3.72 -13.55 -16.02
CA ALA A 104 -4.74 -13.88 -15.01
C ALA A 104 -4.12 -14.52 -13.77
N GLY A 105 -3.14 -15.42 -13.93
CA GLY A 105 -2.39 -16.01 -12.83
C GLY A 105 -1.64 -14.95 -12.01
N ALA A 106 -1.03 -13.96 -12.68
CA ALA A 106 -0.39 -12.85 -12.00
C ALA A 106 -1.37 -12.03 -11.16
N LYS A 107 -2.56 -11.70 -11.69
CA LYS A 107 -3.62 -10.99 -10.94
C LYS A 107 -4.18 -11.81 -9.78
N VAL A 108 -4.34 -13.14 -9.94
CA VAL A 108 -4.73 -14.04 -8.83
C VAL A 108 -3.72 -13.97 -7.70
N MET A 109 -2.42 -14.06 -8.01
CA MET A 109 -1.36 -13.95 -7.00
C MET A 109 -1.40 -12.62 -6.25
N LEU A 110 -1.59 -11.51 -6.96
CA LEU A 110 -1.72 -10.18 -6.34
C LEU A 110 -2.97 -10.10 -5.44
N SER A 111 -4.10 -10.67 -5.87
CA SER A 111 -5.31 -10.75 -5.04
C SER A 111 -5.05 -11.56 -3.77
N MET A 112 -4.31 -12.67 -3.84
CA MET A 112 -3.89 -13.43 -2.67
C MET A 112 -2.98 -12.63 -1.74
N ILE A 113 -2.06 -11.83 -2.27
CA ILE A 113 -1.19 -10.92 -1.50
C ILE A 113 -2.03 -9.90 -0.72
N ILE A 114 -3.03 -9.29 -1.35
CA ILE A 114 -3.93 -8.33 -0.67
C ILE A 114 -4.78 -9.05 0.39
N GLY A 115 -5.29 -10.25 0.10
CA GLY A 115 -6.03 -11.06 1.09
C GLY A 115 -5.19 -11.44 2.30
N LEU A 116 -3.93 -11.84 2.09
CA LEU A 116 -2.98 -12.11 3.18
C LEU A 116 -2.69 -10.84 3.98
N THR A 117 -2.55 -9.70 3.32
CA THR A 117 -2.36 -8.40 3.97
C THR A 117 -3.55 -8.05 4.84
N ALA A 118 -4.79 -8.29 4.37
CA ALA A 118 -6.01 -8.08 5.15
C ALA A 118 -6.05 -8.96 6.41
N ALA A 119 -5.77 -10.25 6.27
CA ALA A 119 -5.72 -11.18 7.39
C ALA A 119 -4.63 -10.79 8.41
N LEU A 120 -3.44 -10.43 7.94
CA LEU A 120 -2.33 -9.97 8.80
C LEU A 120 -2.67 -8.64 9.49
N THR A 121 -3.34 -7.72 8.80
CA THR A 121 -3.83 -6.46 9.37
C THR A 121 -4.78 -6.72 10.54
N LEU A 122 -5.75 -7.64 10.38
CA LEU A 122 -6.65 -8.03 11.45
C LEU A 122 -5.89 -8.71 12.61
N HIS A 123 -4.95 -9.60 12.31
CA HIS A 123 -4.13 -10.24 13.32
C HIS A 123 -3.35 -9.21 14.15
N ILE A 124 -2.71 -8.25 13.50
CA ILE A 124 -1.92 -7.21 14.16
C ILE A 124 -2.81 -6.26 14.96
N ALA A 125 -3.96 -5.83 14.40
CA ALA A 125 -4.91 -4.97 15.11
C ALA A 125 -5.32 -5.56 16.46
N VAL A 126 -5.64 -6.84 16.48
CA VAL A 126 -6.05 -7.54 17.72
C VAL A 126 -4.85 -7.83 18.62
N SER A 127 -3.74 -8.37 18.08
CA SER A 127 -2.65 -8.90 18.91
C SER A 127 -1.65 -7.84 19.38
N ARG A 128 -1.51 -6.71 18.66
CA ARG A 128 -0.53 -5.64 18.99
C ARG A 128 -1.22 -4.38 19.53
N PHE A 129 -2.40 -4.09 19.02
CA PHE A 129 -3.13 -2.88 19.41
C PHE A 129 -4.30 -3.16 20.36
N GLY A 130 -4.64 -4.43 20.60
CA GLY A 130 -5.73 -4.82 21.49
C GLY A 130 -7.10 -4.40 20.96
N ALA A 131 -7.26 -4.28 19.64
CA ALA A 131 -8.55 -3.97 19.03
C ALA A 131 -9.55 -5.09 19.29
N ALA A 132 -10.81 -4.75 19.56
CA ALA A 132 -11.88 -5.71 19.77
C ALA A 132 -12.10 -6.58 18.53
N PRO A 133 -12.02 -7.91 18.62
CA PRO A 133 -12.01 -8.78 17.43
C PRO A 133 -13.25 -8.65 16.54
N GLY A 134 -14.44 -8.41 17.12
CA GLY A 134 -15.69 -8.25 16.36
C GLY A 134 -15.68 -7.01 15.48
N PRO A 135 -15.65 -5.79 16.07
CA PRO A 135 -15.56 -4.55 15.32
C PRO A 135 -14.38 -4.49 14.34
N ALA A 136 -13.19 -4.94 14.78
CA ALA A 136 -12.00 -4.97 13.92
C ALA A 136 -12.20 -5.83 12.67
N THR A 137 -12.89 -6.98 12.79
CA THR A 137 -13.21 -7.85 11.64
C THR A 137 -14.05 -7.11 10.60
N TRP A 138 -15.10 -6.40 11.04
CA TRP A 138 -15.98 -5.65 10.14
C TRP A 138 -15.28 -4.45 9.49
N ILE A 139 -14.52 -3.70 10.27
CA ILE A 139 -13.82 -2.51 9.78
C ILE A 139 -12.75 -2.93 8.76
N ILE A 140 -11.89 -3.88 9.13
CA ILE A 140 -10.79 -4.31 8.25
C ILE A 140 -11.35 -5.00 7.01
N GLY A 141 -12.37 -5.87 7.16
CA GLY A 141 -13.03 -6.49 6.04
C GLY A 141 -13.62 -5.46 5.08
N ALA A 142 -14.33 -4.46 5.58
CA ALA A 142 -14.90 -3.40 4.74
C ALA A 142 -13.82 -2.61 4.00
N PHE A 143 -12.75 -2.15 4.67
CA PHE A 143 -11.69 -1.39 4.01
C PHE A 143 -10.95 -2.21 2.94
N PHE A 144 -10.72 -3.49 3.18
CA PHE A 144 -10.02 -4.34 2.21
C PHE A 144 -10.90 -4.83 1.06
N THR A 145 -12.22 -4.63 1.13
CA THR A 145 -13.12 -4.83 -0.01
C THR A 145 -13.43 -3.52 -0.75
N ALA A 146 -12.93 -2.39 -0.27
CA ALA A 146 -13.09 -1.07 -0.88
C ALA A 146 -11.78 -0.56 -1.51
N PRO A 147 -11.84 0.34 -2.52
CA PRO A 147 -10.64 1.00 -3.05
C PRO A 147 -9.95 1.89 -1.98
N PRO A 148 -8.64 2.06 -2.09
CA PRO A 148 -7.74 1.50 -3.09
C PRO A 148 -7.25 0.08 -2.76
N LEU A 149 -7.53 -0.46 -1.56
CA LEU A 149 -6.93 -1.74 -1.13
C LEU A 149 -7.35 -2.91 -2.03
N THR A 150 -8.64 -3.03 -2.36
CA THR A 150 -9.13 -4.10 -3.23
C THR A 150 -8.65 -3.96 -4.68
N SER A 151 -8.57 -2.72 -5.21
CA SER A 151 -8.22 -2.49 -6.62
C SER A 151 -6.80 -2.96 -6.96
N TYR A 152 -5.85 -2.87 -6.02
CA TYR A 152 -4.49 -3.38 -6.20
C TYR A 152 -4.35 -4.90 -6.06
N GLY A 153 -5.43 -5.63 -5.87
CA GLY A 153 -5.47 -7.07 -6.03
C GLY A 153 -5.46 -7.52 -7.49
N THR A 154 -5.80 -6.63 -8.44
CA THR A 154 -5.83 -6.95 -9.87
C THR A 154 -5.01 -5.98 -10.73
N GLN A 155 -4.36 -4.98 -10.13
CA GLN A 155 -3.40 -4.12 -10.82
C GLN A 155 -1.97 -4.57 -10.55
N VAL A 156 -1.20 -4.74 -11.62
CA VAL A 156 0.16 -5.31 -11.57
C VAL A 156 1.17 -4.24 -11.18
N PHE A 157 1.12 -3.84 -9.90
CA PHE A 157 2.04 -2.87 -9.30
C PHE A 157 2.64 -3.40 -8.00
N PRO A 158 3.86 -3.00 -7.64
CA PRO A 158 4.54 -3.49 -6.43
C PRO A 158 3.91 -3.02 -5.11
N ALA A 159 2.96 -2.07 -5.15
CA ALA A 159 2.41 -1.42 -3.96
C ALA A 159 1.72 -2.40 -3.00
N GLY A 160 0.97 -3.39 -3.52
CA GLY A 160 0.33 -4.43 -2.72
C GLY A 160 1.33 -5.36 -2.04
N SER A 161 2.35 -5.80 -2.79
CA SER A 161 3.45 -6.62 -2.25
C SER A 161 4.27 -5.86 -1.21
N ALA A 162 4.50 -4.56 -1.41
CA ALA A 162 5.17 -3.70 -0.43
C ALA A 162 4.33 -3.53 0.85
N ALA A 163 2.99 -3.45 0.74
CA ALA A 163 2.11 -3.43 1.91
C ALA A 163 2.25 -4.72 2.75
N LEU A 164 2.27 -5.88 2.10
CA LEU A 164 2.50 -7.16 2.79
C LEU A 164 3.88 -7.21 3.46
N ALA A 165 4.94 -6.83 2.73
CA ALA A 165 6.30 -6.80 3.27
C ALA A 165 6.40 -5.87 4.49
N LEU A 166 5.84 -4.65 4.42
CA LEU A 166 5.79 -3.72 5.56
C LEU A 166 5.04 -4.29 6.74
N MET A 167 3.89 -4.94 6.51
CA MET A 167 3.10 -5.56 7.58
C MET A 167 3.84 -6.73 8.23
N LEU A 168 4.57 -7.55 7.45
CA LEU A 168 5.41 -8.63 7.96
C LEU A 168 6.58 -8.08 8.79
N GLY A 169 7.29 -7.08 8.27
CA GLY A 169 8.38 -6.41 8.98
C GLY A 169 7.91 -5.77 10.29
N PHE A 170 6.81 -5.03 10.25
CA PHE A 170 6.19 -4.45 11.44
C PHE A 170 5.76 -5.51 12.46
N TRP A 171 5.12 -6.60 12.02
CA TRP A 171 4.71 -7.69 12.89
C TRP A 171 5.91 -8.37 13.57
N ALA A 172 6.99 -8.58 12.85
CA ALA A 172 8.22 -9.15 13.36
C ALA A 172 8.91 -8.23 14.40
N VAL A 173 9.02 -6.94 14.10
CA VAL A 173 9.62 -5.94 14.99
C VAL A 173 8.82 -5.78 16.28
N THR A 174 7.50 -5.71 16.17
CA THR A 174 6.62 -5.52 17.33
C THR A 174 6.30 -6.82 18.07
N HIS A 175 6.86 -7.96 17.63
CA HIS A 175 6.65 -9.25 18.30
C HIS A 175 7.36 -9.28 19.66
N PRO A 176 6.65 -9.66 20.77
CA PRO A 176 7.24 -9.64 22.12
C PRO A 176 8.38 -10.65 22.31
N SER A 177 8.36 -11.75 21.54
CA SER A 177 9.40 -12.78 21.62
C SER A 177 10.70 -12.30 20.98
N GLN A 178 11.82 -12.58 21.65
CA GLN A 178 13.19 -12.27 21.18
C GLN A 178 13.79 -13.41 20.34
N ARG A 179 12.99 -14.38 19.85
CA ARG A 179 13.49 -15.50 19.03
C ARG A 179 14.02 -15.01 17.71
N ARG A 180 15.18 -15.54 17.27
CA ARG A 180 15.90 -15.13 16.06
C ARG A 180 15.06 -15.20 14.78
N ARG A 181 14.07 -16.10 14.70
CA ARG A 181 13.15 -16.20 13.56
C ARG A 181 12.42 -14.87 13.23
N TRP A 182 12.12 -14.07 14.25
CA TRP A 182 11.46 -12.78 14.05
C TRP A 182 12.41 -11.73 13.44
N ASP A 183 13.66 -11.79 13.81
CA ASP A 183 14.67 -10.93 13.21
C ASP A 183 14.92 -11.30 11.75
N VAL A 184 14.98 -12.61 11.45
CA VAL A 184 15.10 -13.10 10.07
C VAL A 184 13.91 -12.62 9.24
N LEU A 185 12.67 -12.77 9.76
CA LEU A 185 11.48 -12.26 9.07
C LEU A 185 11.54 -10.75 8.84
N ALA A 186 12.00 -9.99 9.83
CA ALA A 186 12.16 -8.54 9.69
C ALA A 186 13.20 -8.20 8.60
N VAL A 187 14.35 -8.86 8.61
CA VAL A 187 15.42 -8.64 7.60
C VAL A 187 14.91 -9.00 6.20
N VAL A 188 14.26 -10.15 6.03
CA VAL A 188 13.69 -10.54 4.72
C VAL A 188 12.68 -9.51 4.22
N ALA A 189 11.78 -9.05 5.08
CA ALA A 189 10.82 -8.01 4.71
C ALA A 189 11.48 -6.68 4.35
N LEU A 190 12.52 -6.28 5.10
CA LEU A 190 13.30 -5.07 4.85
C LEU A 190 14.07 -5.12 3.52
N VAL A 191 14.66 -6.27 3.22
CA VAL A 191 15.39 -6.49 1.96
C VAL A 191 14.43 -6.52 0.77
N ALA A 192 13.26 -7.10 0.89
CA ALA A 192 12.28 -7.16 -0.19
C ALA A 192 11.79 -5.76 -0.64
N LEU A 193 11.74 -4.78 0.27
CA LEU A 193 11.19 -3.46 -0.04
C LEU A 193 11.94 -2.71 -1.16
N PRO A 194 13.28 -2.50 -1.10
CA PRO A 194 13.99 -1.85 -2.21
C PRO A 194 13.94 -2.66 -3.50
N TRP A 195 13.94 -4.00 -3.45
CA TRP A 195 13.81 -4.86 -4.62
C TRP A 195 12.41 -4.84 -5.27
N LEU A 196 11.37 -4.42 -4.52
CA LEU A 196 10.04 -4.13 -5.07
C LEU A 196 10.00 -2.73 -5.71
N SER A 197 10.63 -1.75 -5.08
CA SER A 197 10.93 -0.43 -5.64
C SER A 197 11.80 0.37 -4.67
N VAL A 198 12.84 1.02 -5.17
CA VAL A 198 13.74 1.88 -4.38
C VAL A 198 13.00 2.95 -3.58
N LYS A 199 11.83 3.40 -4.05
CA LYS A 199 10.98 4.37 -3.32
C LYS A 199 10.49 3.87 -1.95
N TYR A 200 10.61 2.57 -1.66
CA TYR A 200 10.23 2.00 -0.36
C TYR A 200 11.39 1.95 0.65
N VAL A 201 12.60 2.40 0.27
CA VAL A 201 13.75 2.51 1.18
C VAL A 201 13.43 3.37 2.42
N PRO A 202 12.75 4.55 2.33
CA PRO A 202 12.38 5.31 3.52
C PRO A 202 11.48 4.53 4.48
N HIS A 203 10.56 3.71 3.97
CA HIS A 203 9.70 2.84 4.79
C HIS A 203 10.51 1.73 5.46
N ALA A 204 11.42 1.09 4.71
CA ALA A 204 12.35 0.10 5.25
C ALA A 204 13.20 0.69 6.38
N THR A 205 13.68 1.93 6.22
CA THR A 205 14.45 2.64 7.24
C THR A 205 13.66 2.81 8.55
N VAL A 206 12.38 3.16 8.48
CA VAL A 206 11.53 3.27 9.70
C VAL A 206 11.43 1.92 10.42
N VAL A 207 11.21 0.83 9.68
CA VAL A 207 11.14 -0.53 10.28
C VAL A 207 12.51 -0.94 10.84
N ALA A 208 13.62 -0.63 10.15
CA ALA A 208 14.99 -0.90 10.61
C ALA A 208 15.31 -0.16 11.91
N ILE A 209 14.90 1.12 12.02
CA ILE A 209 15.01 1.89 13.27
C ILE A 209 14.21 1.21 14.40
N GLY A 210 12.99 0.75 14.11
CA GLY A 210 12.19 -0.01 15.07
C GLY A 210 12.87 -1.30 15.52
N LEU A 211 13.52 -2.04 14.60
CA LEU A 211 14.28 -3.24 14.89
C LEU A 211 15.53 -2.94 15.74
N ALA A 212 16.24 -1.87 15.42
CA ALA A 212 17.37 -1.40 16.20
C ALA A 212 16.95 -0.98 17.60
N TRP A 213 15.84 -0.25 17.73
CA TRP A 213 15.27 0.11 19.02
C TRP A 213 14.89 -1.11 19.87
N LYS A 214 14.30 -2.14 19.27
CA LYS A 214 13.96 -3.41 19.93
C LYS A 214 15.20 -4.06 20.56
N HIS A 215 16.34 -3.99 19.88
CA HIS A 215 17.58 -4.63 20.29
C HIS A 215 18.65 -3.68 20.85
N ARG A 216 18.29 -2.43 21.22
CA ARG A 216 19.22 -1.39 21.67
C ARG A 216 20.16 -1.79 22.82
N ASN A 217 19.75 -2.75 23.63
CA ASN A 217 20.54 -3.27 24.74
C ASN A 217 21.30 -4.57 24.40
N ALA A 218 21.25 -5.06 23.15
CA ALA A 218 21.89 -6.29 22.69
C ALA A 218 22.87 -5.98 21.56
N ARG A 219 24.06 -5.45 21.91
CA ARG A 219 25.08 -4.94 20.96
C ARG A 219 25.44 -5.96 19.88
N GLU A 220 25.72 -7.21 20.25
CA GLU A 220 26.08 -8.26 19.28
C GLU A 220 24.97 -8.49 18.24
N ARG A 221 23.73 -8.45 18.70
CA ARG A 221 22.56 -8.61 17.84
C ARG A 221 22.37 -7.42 16.91
N LEU A 222 22.58 -6.20 17.40
CA LEU A 222 22.58 -5.00 16.59
C LEU A 222 23.67 -5.05 15.50
N LEU A 223 24.88 -5.46 15.86
CA LEU A 223 25.97 -5.59 14.91
C LEU A 223 25.66 -6.66 13.84
N SER A 224 25.13 -7.82 14.24
CA SER A 224 24.77 -8.87 13.27
C SER A 224 23.65 -8.45 12.33
N LEU A 225 22.63 -7.75 12.82
CA LEU A 225 21.54 -7.22 12.00
C LEU A 225 22.03 -6.10 11.09
N GLY A 226 22.86 -5.19 11.60
CA GLY A 226 23.48 -4.13 10.81
C GLY A 226 24.36 -4.70 9.69
N ALA A 227 25.17 -5.72 9.99
CA ALA A 227 25.97 -6.40 8.99
C ALA A 227 25.10 -7.09 7.91
N ALA A 228 24.04 -7.80 8.31
CA ALA A 228 23.11 -8.44 7.37
C ALA A 228 22.43 -7.43 6.45
N LEU A 229 21.93 -6.31 6.99
CA LEU A 229 21.31 -5.25 6.19
C LEU A 229 22.34 -4.52 5.33
N GLY A 230 23.58 -4.33 5.83
CA GLY A 230 24.68 -3.73 5.08
C GLY A 230 25.07 -4.59 3.87
N VAL A 231 25.22 -5.90 4.07
CA VAL A 231 25.47 -6.85 2.97
C VAL A 231 24.33 -6.84 1.97
N ALA A 232 23.08 -6.89 2.43
CA ALA A 232 21.92 -6.87 1.53
C ALA A 232 21.86 -5.56 0.73
N GLY A 233 22.13 -4.41 1.36
CA GLY A 233 22.18 -3.12 0.69
C GLY A 233 23.30 -3.02 -0.33
N ALA A 234 24.51 -3.50 0.02
CA ALA A 234 25.64 -3.57 -0.90
C ALA A 234 25.32 -4.50 -2.09
N SER A 235 24.70 -5.65 -1.83
CA SER A 235 24.29 -6.59 -2.89
C SER A 235 23.26 -5.94 -3.82
N TYR A 236 22.27 -5.20 -3.28
CA TYR A 236 21.32 -4.46 -4.08
C TYR A 236 22.04 -3.49 -5.04
N LEU A 237 22.91 -2.63 -4.51
CA LEU A 237 23.62 -1.63 -5.30
C LEU A 237 24.52 -2.27 -6.38
N LEU A 238 25.32 -3.29 -5.99
CA LEU A 238 26.24 -3.94 -6.91
C LEU A 238 25.53 -4.72 -8.01
N LEU A 239 24.43 -5.42 -7.68
CA LEU A 239 23.63 -6.14 -8.68
C LEU A 239 22.92 -5.17 -9.62
N HIS A 240 22.37 -4.06 -9.12
CA HIS A 240 21.77 -3.05 -10.00
C HIS A 240 22.81 -2.39 -10.90
N GLN A 241 24.00 -2.09 -10.38
CA GLN A 241 25.10 -1.57 -11.21
C GLN A 241 25.50 -2.56 -12.31
N GLY A 242 25.54 -3.86 -12.00
CA GLY A 242 25.89 -4.89 -12.99
C GLY A 242 24.78 -5.17 -14.02
N ILE A 243 23.51 -5.11 -13.61
CA ILE A 243 22.36 -5.43 -14.48
C ILE A 243 21.94 -4.22 -15.30
N TYR A 244 21.79 -3.05 -14.67
CA TYR A 244 21.21 -1.85 -15.26
C TYR A 244 22.22 -0.76 -15.61
N GLY A 245 23.51 -0.91 -15.24
CA GLY A 245 24.49 0.14 -15.41
C GLY A 245 24.36 1.32 -14.45
N GLY A 246 23.52 1.21 -13.41
CA GLY A 246 23.26 2.25 -12.41
C GLY A 246 23.02 1.68 -11.02
N TRP A 247 23.29 2.47 -9.96
CA TRP A 247 23.12 2.06 -8.56
C TRP A 247 21.68 1.74 -8.18
N THR A 248 20.72 2.23 -8.93
CA THR A 248 19.30 1.90 -8.90
C THR A 248 18.79 1.86 -10.32
N VAL A 249 17.62 1.27 -10.56
CA VAL A 249 16.99 1.29 -11.89
C VAL A 249 16.82 2.72 -12.40
N TYR A 250 16.42 3.65 -11.53
CA TYR A 250 16.22 5.06 -11.90
C TYR A 250 17.51 5.84 -12.14
N ALA A 251 18.65 5.38 -11.62
CA ALA A 251 19.94 6.01 -11.85
C ALA A 251 20.63 5.51 -13.16
N ALA A 252 20.05 4.51 -13.81
CA ALA A 252 20.51 3.99 -15.09
C ALA A 252 19.92 4.85 -16.22
N ALA A 253 20.71 5.82 -16.71
CA ALA A 253 20.27 6.80 -17.73
C ALA A 253 19.78 6.14 -19.02
N ASP A 254 20.36 4.99 -19.39
CA ASP A 254 20.12 4.34 -20.67
C ASP A 254 18.82 3.53 -20.72
N HIS A 255 18.15 3.30 -19.58
CA HIS A 255 16.91 2.54 -19.50
C HIS A 255 15.63 3.40 -19.53
N PHE A 256 15.76 4.72 -19.55
CA PHE A 256 14.61 5.62 -19.65
C PHE A 256 14.70 6.46 -20.91
N LEU A 257 13.56 6.65 -21.59
CA LEU A 257 13.43 7.50 -22.77
C LEU A 257 13.97 8.91 -22.56
N GLU A 258 13.83 9.44 -21.37
CA GLU A 258 14.15 10.82 -20.99
C GLU A 258 15.43 10.92 -20.14
N GLY A 259 16.21 9.81 -20.02
CA GLY A 259 17.45 9.80 -19.26
C GLY A 259 17.35 9.32 -17.82
N SER A 260 18.22 9.81 -16.95
CA SER A 260 18.39 9.34 -15.57
C SER A 260 17.25 9.75 -14.65
N GLU A 261 17.26 9.21 -13.41
CA GLU A 261 16.39 9.61 -12.31
C GLU A 261 16.28 11.13 -12.15
N PHE A 262 17.37 11.87 -12.35
CA PHE A 262 17.40 13.32 -12.25
C PHE A 262 16.56 14.00 -13.34
N ASP A 263 16.41 13.40 -14.50
CA ASP A 263 15.58 13.90 -15.57
C ASP A 263 14.10 13.53 -15.33
N VAL A 264 13.84 12.32 -14.82
CA VAL A 264 12.50 11.84 -14.46
C VAL A 264 11.95 12.60 -13.24
N VAL A 265 12.77 12.79 -12.19
CA VAL A 265 12.37 13.55 -10.97
C VAL A 265 12.49 15.06 -11.20
N GLY A 266 13.31 15.45 -12.16
CA GLY A 266 13.69 16.83 -12.46
C GLY A 266 14.83 17.31 -11.57
N ARG A 267 15.82 17.99 -12.18
CA ARG A 267 16.99 18.57 -11.47
C ARG A 267 16.59 19.63 -10.44
N ARG A 268 15.36 20.14 -10.52
CA ARG A 268 14.79 21.12 -9.59
C ARG A 268 13.41 20.64 -9.14
N PRO A 269 13.33 19.78 -8.12
CA PRO A 269 12.04 19.30 -7.62
C PRO A 269 11.22 20.51 -7.15
N ARG A 270 10.02 20.68 -7.76
CA ARG A 270 9.09 21.76 -7.39
C ARG A 270 8.36 21.38 -6.09
N LEU A 271 9.08 21.44 -4.95
CA LEU A 271 8.54 20.98 -3.65
C LEU A 271 7.28 21.75 -3.25
N LEU A 272 7.25 23.07 -3.44
CA LEU A 272 6.10 23.90 -3.07
C LEU A 272 4.84 23.56 -3.86
N PRO A 273 4.84 23.45 -5.19
CA PRO A 273 3.68 22.93 -5.94
C PRO A 273 3.29 21.51 -5.54
N ARG A 274 4.25 20.63 -5.22
CA ARG A 274 3.96 19.26 -4.76
C ARG A 274 3.29 19.24 -3.38
N SER A 275 3.48 20.25 -2.53
CA SER A 275 2.87 20.31 -1.20
C SER A 275 1.33 20.28 -1.22
N ARG A 276 0.68 20.63 -2.34
CA ARG A 276 -0.77 20.46 -2.52
C ARG A 276 -1.21 19.01 -2.40
N ARG A 277 -0.32 18.06 -2.70
CA ARG A 277 -0.59 16.62 -2.57
C ARG A 277 -0.78 16.19 -1.11
N LEU A 278 -0.27 16.92 -0.13
CA LEU A 278 -0.50 16.64 1.29
C LEU A 278 -1.97 16.43 1.60
N ILE A 279 -2.80 17.31 1.07
CA ILE A 279 -4.24 17.24 1.26
C ILE A 279 -4.92 16.56 0.06
N GLY A 280 -4.42 16.75 -1.16
CA GLY A 280 -4.96 16.17 -2.38
C GLY A 280 -5.02 14.64 -2.34
N LEU A 281 -4.02 13.95 -1.77
CA LEU A 281 -4.05 12.50 -1.56
C LEU A 281 -5.29 12.02 -0.78
N LEU A 282 -5.91 12.90 -0.02
CA LEU A 282 -7.11 12.59 0.75
C LEU A 282 -8.40 13.08 0.08
N ILE A 283 -8.41 14.33 -0.45
CA ILE A 283 -9.64 15.02 -0.86
C ILE A 283 -9.74 15.33 -2.36
N ASP A 284 -8.74 15.03 -3.17
CA ASP A 284 -8.87 15.23 -4.61
C ASP A 284 -10.04 14.42 -5.17
N THR A 285 -10.84 15.05 -6.04
CA THR A 285 -12.03 14.41 -6.61
C THR A 285 -11.73 13.10 -7.31
N GLN A 286 -10.60 13.00 -8.02
CA GLN A 286 -10.26 11.82 -8.80
C GLN A 286 -9.24 10.93 -8.09
N PHE A 287 -8.18 11.50 -7.54
CA PHE A 287 -7.04 10.77 -6.99
C PHE A 287 -6.97 10.78 -5.46
N GLY A 288 -7.88 11.48 -4.78
CA GLY A 288 -8.00 11.41 -3.32
C GLY A 288 -8.70 10.13 -2.87
N ILE A 289 -8.10 9.42 -1.90
CA ILE A 289 -8.68 8.17 -1.39
C ILE A 289 -10.06 8.37 -0.73
N GLY A 290 -10.34 9.57 -0.21
CA GLY A 290 -11.61 9.92 0.40
C GLY A 290 -12.77 9.99 -0.60
N ALA A 291 -12.50 10.31 -1.87
CA ALA A 291 -13.51 10.31 -2.92
C ALA A 291 -14.05 8.88 -3.19
N TRP A 292 -13.18 7.90 -3.15
CA TRP A 292 -13.48 6.50 -3.45
C TRP A 292 -13.95 5.73 -2.24
N THR A 293 -13.43 6.04 -1.07
CA THR A 293 -13.82 5.41 0.20
C THR A 293 -13.97 6.49 1.27
N PRO A 294 -15.19 7.02 1.45
CA PRO A 294 -15.45 8.22 2.26
C PRO A 294 -14.96 8.13 3.70
N SER A 295 -14.86 6.93 4.28
CA SER A 295 -14.34 6.73 5.63
C SER A 295 -12.93 7.28 5.82
N PHE A 296 -12.10 7.35 4.76
CA PHE A 296 -10.75 7.93 4.87
C PHE A 296 -10.77 9.43 5.20
N LEU A 297 -11.86 10.14 4.92
CA LEU A 297 -12.01 11.55 5.32
C LEU A 297 -11.95 11.74 6.85
N ALA A 298 -12.27 10.70 7.62
CA ALA A 298 -12.13 10.72 9.07
C ALA A 298 -10.70 10.39 9.57
N MET A 299 -9.74 10.12 8.67
CA MET A 299 -8.37 9.75 9.02
C MET A 299 -7.66 10.79 9.93
N PRO A 300 -7.73 12.12 9.68
CA PRO A 300 -7.09 13.09 10.56
C PRO A 300 -7.66 13.07 11.99
N ALA A 301 -8.97 12.89 12.13
CA ALA A 301 -9.63 12.75 13.43
C ALA A 301 -9.18 11.47 14.16
N MET A 302 -9.12 10.36 13.45
CA MET A 302 -8.63 9.07 13.96
C MET A 302 -7.17 9.18 14.42
N LEU A 303 -6.28 9.75 13.60
CA LEU A 303 -4.86 9.92 13.94
C LEU A 303 -4.68 10.79 15.18
N ALA A 304 -5.44 11.90 15.28
CA ALA A 304 -5.42 12.78 16.43
C ALA A 304 -5.88 12.07 17.72
N ALA A 305 -6.98 11.30 17.65
CA ALA A 305 -7.53 10.60 18.81
C ALA A 305 -6.62 9.45 19.28
N VAL A 306 -6.10 8.63 18.37
CA VAL A 306 -5.21 7.50 18.71
C VAL A 306 -3.86 8.02 19.22
N GLY A 307 -3.25 8.99 18.54
CA GLY A 307 -1.95 9.56 18.89
C GLY A 307 -1.93 10.28 20.24
N ARG A 308 -3.07 10.79 20.72
CA ARG A 308 -3.15 11.41 22.06
C ARG A 308 -2.87 10.44 23.21
N HIS A 309 -3.36 9.20 23.08
CA HIS A 309 -3.39 8.27 24.21
C HIS A 309 -2.42 7.10 24.09
N ARG A 310 -1.85 6.87 22.92
CA ARG A 310 -0.96 5.74 22.69
C ARG A 310 0.43 6.20 22.29
N ARG A 311 1.43 5.84 23.09
CA ARG A 311 2.86 6.14 22.85
C ARG A 311 3.71 4.87 22.91
N ASP A 312 3.06 3.71 22.82
CA ASP A 312 3.76 2.42 22.74
C ASP A 312 4.48 2.26 21.39
N LEU A 313 5.50 1.42 21.37
CA LEU A 313 6.31 1.21 20.17
C LEU A 313 5.48 0.85 18.92
N PRO A 314 4.47 -0.05 18.97
CA PRO A 314 3.63 -0.32 17.82
C PRO A 314 2.92 0.94 17.28
N THR A 315 2.36 1.77 18.15
CA THR A 315 1.65 2.99 17.72
C THR A 315 2.59 4.03 17.13
N VAL A 316 3.75 4.25 17.74
CA VAL A 316 4.76 5.20 17.23
C VAL A 316 5.30 4.72 15.88
N LEU A 317 5.60 3.44 15.76
CA LEU A 317 6.13 2.87 14.51
C LEU A 317 5.09 2.91 13.38
N ALA A 318 3.83 2.56 13.65
CA ALA A 318 2.74 2.67 12.68
C ALA A 318 2.51 4.12 12.23
N GLY A 319 2.50 5.06 13.16
CA GLY A 319 2.39 6.50 12.88
C GLY A 319 3.54 7.02 12.02
N ALA A 320 4.78 6.59 12.34
CA ALA A 320 5.97 6.95 11.55
C ALA A 320 5.91 6.39 10.13
N LEU A 321 5.43 5.15 9.93
CA LEU A 321 5.24 4.56 8.61
C LEU A 321 4.19 5.32 7.79
N VAL A 322 3.05 5.67 8.40
CA VAL A 322 2.02 6.49 7.73
C VAL A 322 2.59 7.86 7.35
N LEU A 323 3.30 8.52 8.25
CA LEU A 323 3.92 9.83 7.99
C LEU A 323 4.93 9.75 6.84
N VAL A 324 5.84 8.77 6.88
CA VAL A 324 6.85 8.59 5.82
C VAL A 324 6.18 8.24 4.49
N GLY A 325 5.17 7.37 4.48
CA GLY A 325 4.41 7.07 3.26
C GLY A 325 3.75 8.32 2.67
N TRP A 326 3.18 9.17 3.50
CA TRP A 326 2.59 10.44 3.08
C TRP A 326 3.64 11.42 2.53
N ILE A 327 4.79 11.52 3.18
CA ILE A 327 5.94 12.34 2.75
C ILE A 327 6.43 11.86 1.38
N VAL A 328 6.66 10.55 1.22
CA VAL A 328 7.12 9.96 -0.04
C VAL A 328 6.10 10.22 -1.16
N ALA A 329 4.82 9.99 -0.91
CA ALA A 329 3.76 10.22 -1.89
C ALA A 329 3.62 11.71 -2.28
N THR A 330 3.89 12.61 -1.34
CA THR A 330 3.77 14.06 -1.56
C THR A 330 4.94 14.63 -2.35
N TRP A 331 6.17 14.35 -1.93
CA TRP A 331 7.35 15.05 -2.44
C TRP A 331 8.28 14.20 -3.29
N VAL A 332 8.38 12.89 -3.04
CA VAL A 332 9.27 11.97 -3.77
C VAL A 332 8.58 11.42 -5.02
N ALA A 333 7.35 10.93 -4.90
CA ALA A 333 6.61 10.42 -6.05
C ALA A 333 6.53 11.46 -7.18
N LEU A 334 6.74 11.03 -8.43
CA LEU A 334 6.77 11.91 -9.61
C LEU A 334 5.45 12.67 -9.74
N THR A 335 4.35 11.95 -9.69
CA THR A 335 3.00 12.53 -9.77
C THR A 335 2.03 11.81 -8.85
N MET A 336 0.97 12.51 -8.45
CA MET A 336 -0.19 11.93 -7.79
C MET A 336 -1.15 11.32 -8.83
N HIS A 337 -1.26 11.93 -9.98
CA HIS A 337 -2.13 11.55 -11.10
C HIS A 337 -1.38 10.66 -12.08
N GLY A 338 -2.11 9.78 -12.76
CA GLY A 338 -1.52 8.89 -13.77
C GLY A 338 -2.49 7.78 -14.18
N TRP A 339 -2.01 6.88 -15.02
CA TRP A 339 -2.76 5.74 -15.56
C TRP A 339 -2.77 4.56 -14.58
N TRP A 340 -3.19 4.80 -13.34
CA TRP A 340 -3.31 3.81 -12.25
C TRP A 340 -4.45 4.19 -11.32
N TRP A 341 -4.90 3.23 -10.52
CA TRP A 341 -5.94 3.50 -9.53
C TRP A 341 -5.46 4.50 -8.46
N PRO A 342 -6.32 5.45 -8.06
CA PRO A 342 -6.03 6.41 -6.99
C PRO A 342 -5.53 5.76 -5.71
N GLY A 343 -4.55 6.41 -5.05
CA GLY A 343 -3.97 5.90 -3.80
C GLY A 343 -2.73 5.01 -3.97
N ARG A 344 -2.23 4.74 -5.20
CA ARG A 344 -1.03 3.92 -5.48
C ARG A 344 0.14 4.25 -4.57
N GLN A 345 0.42 5.53 -4.41
CA GLN A 345 1.65 5.96 -3.72
C GLN A 345 1.61 5.79 -2.20
N ILE A 346 0.41 5.74 -1.61
CA ILE A 346 0.20 5.58 -0.16
C ILE A 346 -0.30 4.19 0.22
N LEU A 347 -0.60 3.34 -0.74
CA LEU A 347 -1.14 1.99 -0.51
C LEU A 347 -0.34 1.18 0.52
N PRO A 348 1.01 1.16 0.49
CA PRO A 348 1.79 0.35 1.43
C PRO A 348 1.54 0.67 2.89
N VAL A 349 1.11 1.89 3.20
CA VAL A 349 0.88 2.32 4.60
C VAL A 349 -0.60 2.36 4.99
N LEU A 350 -1.53 2.16 4.06
CA LEU A 350 -2.96 2.15 4.37
C LEU A 350 -3.39 1.05 5.36
N PRO A 351 -2.79 -0.16 5.40
CA PRO A 351 -3.11 -1.14 6.44
C PRO A 351 -2.94 -0.59 7.85
N PHE A 352 -1.94 0.27 8.10
CA PHE A 352 -1.75 0.91 9.42
C PHE A 352 -2.83 1.95 9.73
N VAL A 353 -3.30 2.67 8.72
CA VAL A 353 -4.46 3.58 8.83
C VAL A 353 -5.71 2.79 9.21
N VAL A 354 -5.95 1.65 8.56
CA VAL A 354 -7.09 0.78 8.84
C VAL A 354 -7.03 0.19 10.27
N ILE A 355 -5.83 -0.20 10.74
CA ILE A 355 -5.62 -0.56 12.15
C ILE A 355 -6.01 0.60 13.06
N GLY A 356 -5.61 1.82 12.72
CA GLY A 356 -5.97 3.02 13.45
C GLY A 356 -7.49 3.18 13.59
N PHE A 357 -8.26 2.97 12.52
CA PHE A 357 -9.72 2.99 12.56
C PHE A 357 -10.29 1.91 13.49
N ALA A 358 -9.79 0.68 13.42
CA ALA A 358 -10.23 -0.42 14.29
C ALA A 358 -9.97 -0.12 15.77
N VAL A 359 -8.85 0.53 16.08
CA VAL A 359 -8.50 0.97 17.43
C VAL A 359 -9.34 2.16 17.90
N TRP A 360 -9.54 3.15 17.03
CA TRP A 360 -10.29 4.38 17.34
C TRP A 360 -11.75 4.11 17.65
N VAL A 361 -12.37 3.24 16.84
CA VAL A 361 -13.77 2.85 17.03
C VAL A 361 -13.93 2.02 18.30
N GLY A 362 -13.00 1.10 18.59
CA GLY A 362 -13.06 0.23 19.76
C GLY A 362 -14.34 -0.62 19.77
N ASP A 363 -15.02 -0.68 20.93
CA ASP A 363 -16.28 -1.44 21.10
C ASP A 363 -17.55 -0.63 20.78
N ARG A 364 -17.42 0.57 20.24
CA ARG A 364 -18.56 1.46 19.96
C ARG A 364 -19.33 0.99 18.74
N SER A 365 -20.45 0.29 18.92
CA SER A 365 -21.25 -0.30 17.83
C SER A 365 -21.72 0.75 16.81
N ARG A 366 -22.21 1.91 17.25
CA ARG A 366 -22.66 2.99 16.34
C ARG A 366 -21.52 3.54 15.49
N ALA A 367 -20.34 3.73 16.04
CA ALA A 367 -19.16 4.18 15.29
C ALA A 367 -18.69 3.12 14.30
N THR A 368 -18.73 1.83 14.69
CA THR A 368 -18.46 0.71 13.78
C THR A 368 -19.41 0.75 12.58
N VAL A 369 -20.71 0.85 12.82
CA VAL A 369 -21.73 0.93 11.75
C VAL A 369 -21.48 2.14 10.84
N GLY A 370 -21.14 3.31 11.41
CA GLY A 370 -20.85 4.51 10.62
C GLY A 370 -19.63 4.35 9.72
N VAL A 371 -18.51 3.86 10.25
CA VAL A 371 -17.28 3.64 9.47
C VAL A 371 -17.50 2.54 8.42
N VAL A 372 -18.08 1.41 8.79
CA VAL A 372 -18.37 0.31 7.85
C VAL A 372 -19.33 0.77 6.77
N GLY A 373 -20.43 1.47 7.11
CA GLY A 373 -21.41 1.96 6.14
C GLY A 373 -20.80 2.92 5.11
N ALA A 374 -19.98 3.89 5.57
CA ALA A 374 -19.27 4.78 4.66
C ALA A 374 -18.22 4.05 3.80
N THR A 375 -17.61 2.98 4.30
CA THR A 375 -16.64 2.17 3.54
C THR A 375 -17.35 1.29 2.51
N VAL A 376 -18.51 0.74 2.85
CA VAL A 376 -19.34 -0.08 1.93
C VAL A 376 -19.78 0.72 0.70
N ALA A 377 -19.98 2.05 0.83
CA ALA A 377 -20.22 2.91 -0.32
C ALA A 377 -19.06 2.86 -1.33
N GLY A 378 -17.82 2.80 -0.84
CA GLY A 378 -16.63 2.58 -1.68
C GLY A 378 -16.61 1.19 -2.33
N THR A 379 -16.97 0.14 -1.59
CA THR A 379 -17.08 -1.22 -2.14
C THR A 379 -18.15 -1.27 -3.24
N ALA A 380 -19.32 -0.66 -3.02
CA ALA A 380 -20.37 -0.58 -4.03
C ALA A 380 -19.90 0.18 -5.29
N THR A 381 -19.19 1.29 -5.11
CA THR A 381 -18.56 2.02 -6.22
C THR A 381 -17.59 1.13 -7.00
N TRP A 382 -16.73 0.40 -6.31
CA TRP A 382 -15.80 -0.54 -6.94
C TRP A 382 -16.51 -1.62 -7.76
N LEU A 383 -17.54 -2.23 -7.21
CA LEU A 383 -18.30 -3.29 -7.89
C LEU A 383 -19.00 -2.78 -9.16
N ILE A 384 -19.56 -1.55 -9.11
CA ILE A 384 -20.15 -0.91 -10.29
C ILE A 384 -19.09 -0.72 -11.37
N LEU A 385 -17.95 -0.14 -11.02
CA LEU A 385 -16.86 0.13 -11.95
C LEU A 385 -16.24 -1.14 -12.52
N ALA A 386 -16.02 -2.15 -11.68
CA ALA A 386 -15.51 -3.45 -12.10
C ALA A 386 -16.45 -4.12 -13.12
N TRP A 387 -17.76 -4.06 -12.86
CA TRP A 387 -18.76 -4.57 -13.79
C TRP A 387 -18.80 -3.79 -15.11
N GLU A 388 -18.79 -2.45 -15.06
CA GLU A 388 -18.75 -1.62 -16.27
C GLU A 388 -17.50 -1.89 -17.11
N ALA A 389 -16.32 -2.00 -16.45
CA ALA A 389 -15.06 -2.25 -17.11
C ALA A 389 -14.91 -3.69 -17.62
N SER A 390 -15.57 -4.67 -17.00
CA SER A 390 -15.61 -6.06 -17.48
C SER A 390 -16.61 -6.27 -18.62
N THR A 391 -17.55 -5.33 -18.83
CA THR A 391 -18.54 -5.38 -19.90
C THR A 391 -18.28 -4.39 -21.04
N ASP A 392 -17.05 -3.90 -21.13
CA ASP A 392 -16.58 -2.93 -22.14
C ASP A 392 -17.37 -1.62 -22.22
N ARG A 393 -18.12 -1.26 -21.17
CA ARG A 393 -18.88 -0.01 -21.10
C ARG A 393 -18.00 1.20 -20.81
N ARG A 394 -16.86 0.96 -20.16
CA ARG A 394 -15.89 1.99 -19.81
C ARG A 394 -14.51 1.35 -19.53
N ALA A 395 -13.48 2.18 -19.45
CA ALA A 395 -12.18 1.79 -18.90
C ALA A 395 -12.11 2.11 -17.40
N LEU A 396 -11.51 1.21 -16.60
CA LEU A 396 -11.47 1.33 -15.14
C LEU A 396 -10.69 2.55 -14.65
N ILE A 397 -9.62 2.93 -15.37
CA ILE A 397 -8.63 3.91 -14.90
C ILE A 397 -8.76 5.27 -15.62
N VAL A 398 -9.28 5.32 -16.84
CA VAL A 398 -9.24 6.52 -17.68
C VAL A 398 -10.40 7.46 -17.44
N ASP A 399 -11.57 6.94 -17.11
CA ASP A 399 -12.84 7.69 -17.09
C ASP A 399 -13.29 8.08 -15.69
N PHE A 400 -12.39 8.59 -14.86
CA PHE A 400 -12.73 8.99 -13.48
C PHE A 400 -13.72 10.16 -13.40
N TYR A 401 -13.90 10.94 -14.46
CA TYR A 401 -14.89 12.02 -14.50
C TYR A 401 -16.31 11.51 -14.74
N ASP A 402 -16.47 10.37 -15.43
CA ASP A 402 -17.78 9.78 -15.72
C ASP A 402 -17.99 8.49 -14.95
N VAL A 403 -18.15 8.59 -13.63
CA VAL A 403 -18.43 7.45 -12.75
C VAL A 403 -19.92 7.32 -12.50
N ALA A 404 -20.53 6.17 -12.80
CA ALA A 404 -21.96 5.94 -12.63
C ALA A 404 -22.41 5.84 -11.16
N SER A 405 -21.48 5.55 -10.23
CA SER A 405 -21.80 5.40 -8.81
C SER A 405 -22.44 6.67 -8.23
N PRO A 406 -23.67 6.59 -7.67
CA PRO A 406 -24.35 7.74 -7.10
C PRO A 406 -23.64 8.29 -5.87
N TRP A 407 -22.98 7.44 -5.09
CA TRP A 407 -22.23 7.85 -3.91
C TRP A 407 -20.99 8.64 -4.28
N TYR A 408 -20.26 8.19 -5.30
CA TYR A 408 -19.11 8.92 -5.80
C TYR A 408 -19.55 10.28 -6.38
N ARG A 409 -20.57 10.32 -7.24
CA ARG A 409 -21.08 11.56 -7.85
C ARG A 409 -21.48 12.59 -6.80
N ALA A 410 -22.23 12.16 -5.76
CA ALA A 410 -22.64 13.04 -4.68
C ALA A 410 -21.45 13.66 -3.94
N LEU A 411 -20.43 12.85 -3.65
CA LEU A 411 -19.23 13.34 -2.93
C LEU A 411 -18.31 14.18 -3.85
N ALA A 412 -18.17 13.78 -5.10
CA ALA A 412 -17.33 14.48 -6.08
C ALA A 412 -17.70 15.95 -6.28
N THR A 413 -18.99 16.30 -6.15
CA THR A 413 -19.43 17.69 -6.24
C THR A 413 -18.95 18.58 -5.10
N ALA A 414 -18.58 17.96 -3.97
CA ALA A 414 -18.09 18.65 -2.77
C ALA A 414 -16.57 18.61 -2.61
N LEU A 415 -15.86 17.86 -3.45
CA LEU A 415 -14.41 17.70 -3.39
C LEU A 415 -13.72 18.55 -4.47
N PRO A 416 -12.50 19.09 -4.21
CA PRO A 416 -11.78 19.90 -5.19
C PRO A 416 -11.12 19.02 -6.26
N ASP A 417 -11.03 19.53 -7.49
CA ASP A 417 -10.23 18.97 -8.57
C ASP A 417 -8.84 19.64 -8.61
N HIS A 418 -7.81 18.93 -8.15
CA HIS A 418 -6.45 19.47 -8.17
C HIS A 418 -5.75 19.37 -9.53
N GLN A 419 -6.35 18.73 -10.52
CA GLN A 419 -5.86 18.75 -11.91
C GLN A 419 -6.33 20.00 -12.65
N ARG A 420 -7.54 20.48 -12.37
CA ARG A 420 -8.18 21.59 -13.05
C ARG A 420 -8.48 22.74 -12.09
N LEU A 421 -7.51 23.08 -11.24
CA LEU A 421 -7.68 24.10 -10.19
C LEU A 421 -8.25 25.42 -10.74
N ASN A 422 -9.39 25.79 -10.23
CA ASN A 422 -10.02 27.08 -10.40
C ASN A 422 -10.28 27.73 -9.03
N VAL A 423 -10.98 28.86 -9.00
CA VAL A 423 -11.30 29.57 -7.75
C VAL A 423 -12.17 28.72 -6.82
N THR A 424 -13.14 27.99 -7.39
CA THR A 424 -14.04 27.10 -6.63
C THR A 424 -13.25 25.95 -5.99
N ASP A 425 -12.38 25.27 -6.74
CA ASP A 425 -11.56 24.17 -6.23
C ASP A 425 -10.57 24.63 -5.15
N SER A 426 -10.00 25.82 -5.33
CA SER A 426 -9.15 26.42 -4.31
C SER A 426 -9.95 26.71 -3.02
N THR A 427 -11.15 27.26 -3.15
CA THR A 427 -12.04 27.52 -2.01
C THR A 427 -12.44 26.21 -1.31
N LEU A 428 -12.86 25.19 -2.07
CA LEU A 428 -13.19 23.86 -1.53
C LEU A 428 -11.99 23.26 -0.80
N THR A 429 -10.78 23.40 -1.32
CA THR A 429 -9.56 22.92 -0.65
C THR A 429 -9.40 23.55 0.73
N PHE A 430 -9.55 24.87 0.87
CA PHE A 430 -9.46 25.55 2.17
C PHE A 430 -10.60 25.15 3.12
N VAL A 431 -11.82 25.01 2.60
CA VAL A 431 -12.97 24.52 3.39
C VAL A 431 -12.70 23.13 3.95
N TRP A 432 -12.21 22.22 3.13
CA TRP A 432 -11.86 20.87 3.57
C TRP A 432 -10.71 20.86 4.57
N ILE A 433 -9.67 21.67 4.39
CA ILE A 433 -8.60 21.81 5.38
C ILE A 433 -9.18 22.24 6.74
N ALA A 434 -10.08 23.23 6.74
CA ALA A 434 -10.72 23.69 7.97
C ALA A 434 -11.58 22.59 8.62
N ILE A 435 -12.38 21.85 7.84
CA ILE A 435 -13.21 20.73 8.33
C ILE A 435 -12.33 19.64 8.93
N LEU A 436 -11.29 19.20 8.21
CA LEU A 436 -10.41 18.11 8.63
C LEU A 436 -9.59 18.51 9.86
N ALA A 437 -9.08 19.72 9.92
CA ALA A 437 -8.40 20.24 11.09
C ALA A 437 -9.34 20.41 12.29
N GLY A 438 -10.54 20.94 12.07
CA GLY A 438 -11.58 21.08 13.11
C GLY A 438 -11.99 19.74 13.70
N THR A 439 -12.23 18.73 12.85
CA THR A 439 -12.57 17.37 13.30
C THR A 439 -11.40 16.69 14.02
N ALA A 440 -10.15 16.91 13.59
CA ALA A 440 -8.98 16.42 14.29
C ALA A 440 -8.82 17.05 15.67
N VAL A 441 -8.98 18.37 15.79
CA VAL A 441 -8.94 19.09 17.08
C VAL A 441 -10.07 18.63 18.01
N TRP A 442 -11.28 18.49 17.47
CA TRP A 442 -12.40 17.97 18.23
C TRP A 442 -12.13 16.53 18.73
N ALA A 443 -11.67 15.65 17.85
CA ALA A 443 -11.34 14.27 18.20
C ALA A 443 -10.22 14.20 19.25
N TRP A 444 -9.19 15.04 19.12
CA TRP A 444 -8.14 15.17 20.11
C TRP A 444 -8.69 15.58 21.48
N ARG A 445 -9.56 16.60 21.54
CA ARG A 445 -10.14 17.09 22.80
C ARG A 445 -11.09 16.10 23.43
N SER A 446 -11.91 15.42 22.62
CA SER A 446 -12.93 14.46 23.05
C SER A 446 -12.39 13.06 23.36
N ALA A 447 -11.14 12.77 22.96
CA ALA A 447 -10.52 11.50 23.26
C ALA A 447 -10.35 11.38 24.79
N GLN A 448 -11.13 10.49 25.41
CA GLN A 448 -10.95 10.13 26.82
C GLN A 448 -9.85 9.07 26.94
N PRO A 449 -9.07 9.06 28.03
CA PRO A 449 -8.21 7.93 28.33
C PRO A 449 -9.09 6.68 28.37
N ASN A 450 -8.79 5.69 27.54
CA ASN A 450 -9.47 4.39 27.66
C ASN A 450 -9.33 3.95 29.10
N GLY A 451 -10.47 3.80 29.78
CA GLY A 451 -10.51 3.38 31.17
C GLY A 451 -9.62 2.16 31.30
N SER A 452 -8.64 2.27 32.19
CA SER A 452 -7.64 1.26 32.47
C SER A 452 -8.23 -0.14 32.33
N HIS A 453 -7.75 -0.95 31.39
CA HIS A 453 -7.68 -2.38 31.62
C HIS A 453 -6.76 -2.56 32.84
N ARG A 454 -7.33 -2.45 34.03
CA ARG A 454 -6.71 -3.05 35.19
C ARG A 454 -6.61 -4.53 34.89
N PRO A 455 -5.40 -5.12 34.89
CA PRO A 455 -5.31 -6.56 34.88
C PRO A 455 -6.19 -7.07 36.01
N PRO A 456 -6.94 -8.17 35.83
CA PRO A 456 -7.70 -8.76 36.92
C PRO A 456 -6.76 -8.92 38.11
N ALA A 457 -7.18 -8.41 39.28
CA ALA A 457 -6.43 -8.58 40.49
C ALA A 457 -6.12 -10.07 40.67
N PRO A 458 -4.90 -10.44 41.09
CA PRO A 458 -4.60 -11.83 41.34
C PRO A 458 -5.63 -12.35 42.31
N THR A 459 -6.44 -13.30 41.89
CA THR A 459 -7.40 -14.01 42.75
C THR A 459 -6.63 -14.52 43.96
N GLY A 460 -7.02 -14.03 45.11
CA GLY A 460 -6.36 -14.25 46.38
C GLY A 460 -6.09 -15.74 46.61
N GLN A 461 -4.85 -16.03 46.92
CA GLN A 461 -4.51 -17.24 47.66
C GLN A 461 -5.26 -17.15 48.98
N THR A 462 -6.29 -17.95 49.13
CA THR A 462 -6.89 -18.27 50.41
C THR A 462 -5.80 -18.82 51.30
N ALA A 463 -5.39 -18.00 52.28
CA ALA A 463 -4.60 -18.48 53.39
C ALA A 463 -5.43 -19.54 54.13
N SER A 464 -5.08 -20.81 53.97
CA SER A 464 -5.53 -21.85 54.86
C SER A 464 -4.82 -21.63 56.22
N ALA A 465 -5.54 -21.09 57.15
CA ALA A 465 -5.19 -21.20 58.56
C ALA A 465 -5.24 -22.73 58.92
N THR A 466 -4.14 -23.26 59.25
CA THR A 466 -4.04 -24.53 59.99
C THR A 466 -3.68 -24.19 61.44
N GLU A 467 -4.67 -24.20 62.31
CA GLU A 467 -4.50 -24.43 63.74
C GLU A 467 -4.08 -25.91 63.93
N ARG A 468 -3.05 -26.13 64.67
CA ARG A 468 -2.58 -27.06 65.73
C ARG A 468 -1.17 -27.53 65.53
#